data_c3e519ef29fe01ed12fdc07d0c712146
#
_entry.id   c3e519ef29fe01ed12fdc07d0c712146
#
_cell.length_a   1.000
_cell.length_b   1.000
_cell.length_c   1.000
_cell.angle_alpha   90.00
_cell.angle_beta   90.00
_cell.angle_gamma   90.00
#
_symmetry.space_group_name_H-M   'P 1'
#
loop_
_entity.id
_entity.type
_entity.pdbx_description
1 polymer ?
#
loop_
_entity_poly.entity_id
_entity_poly.type
_entity_poly.pdbx_seq_one_letter_code
_entity_poly.pdbx_strand_id
1 'polypeptide(L)'
;TLSCREDGIRLVSDGCLRAVSPVRTAPYPGFPTDAQAVVMSALLRSSGTTVFVENIFESRYHHVPELVRMGADIRLEGRVAVVCGVDRLQAARVRAMDLRGGAALVIAGLQARGITTVEHLHHIRRGYSDLPGDLALLGACIHTENTEGGASDDPAPQTQTHPPETAG
;
A
#
# COMPACT_ATOMS: atom_id res chain seq x y z
N THR A 1 -11.61 19.92 9.11
CA THR A 1 -11.03 21.29 9.08
C THR A 1 -9.52 21.18 9.09
N LEU A 2 -8.87 21.93 8.20
CA LEU A 2 -7.42 22.06 8.11
C LEU A 2 -7.05 23.49 8.51
N SER A 3 -6.10 23.67 9.42
CA SER A 3 -5.56 24.97 9.82
C SER A 3 -4.03 24.92 9.84
N CYS A 4 -3.42 25.86 9.12
CA CYS A 4 -1.96 26.05 9.11
C CYS A 4 -1.58 27.05 10.20
N ARG A 5 -0.46 26.79 10.91
CA ARG A 5 0.17 27.64 11.91
C ARG A 5 1.63 27.83 11.52
N GLU A 6 2.33 28.75 12.18
CA GLU A 6 3.77 28.99 11.92
C GLU A 6 4.61 27.74 12.19
N ASP A 7 4.23 26.92 13.17
CA ASP A 7 4.97 25.75 13.66
C ASP A 7 4.36 24.40 13.21
N GLY A 8 3.26 24.41 12.44
CA GLY A 8 2.65 23.16 12.05
C GLY A 8 1.29 23.26 11.36
N ILE A 9 0.74 22.07 11.11
CA ILE A 9 -0.59 21.90 10.50
C ILE A 9 -1.48 21.15 11.46
N ARG A 10 -2.65 21.70 11.76
CA ARG A 10 -3.68 21.01 12.55
C ARG A 10 -4.80 20.51 11.64
N LEU A 11 -5.01 19.21 11.65
CA LEU A 11 -6.15 18.56 11.01
C LEU A 11 -7.17 18.13 12.06
N VAL A 12 -8.43 18.51 11.87
CA VAL A 12 -9.56 18.02 12.66
C VAL A 12 -10.55 17.34 11.73
N SER A 13 -10.83 16.06 12.00
CA SER A 13 -11.74 15.22 11.21
C SER A 13 -12.73 14.53 12.16
N ASP A 14 -13.94 14.25 11.66
CA ASP A 14 -14.95 13.39 12.29
C ASP A 14 -14.64 11.88 12.07
N GLY A 15 -13.55 11.56 11.37
CA GLY A 15 -13.17 10.20 11.00
C GLY A 15 -13.92 9.64 9.79
N CYS A 16 -14.91 10.39 9.24
CA CYS A 16 -15.67 9.96 8.08
C CYS A 16 -14.99 10.45 6.80
N LEU A 17 -14.41 9.51 6.04
CA LEU A 17 -13.83 9.82 4.74
C LEU A 17 -14.90 9.80 3.65
N ARG A 18 -14.75 10.69 2.69
CA ARG A 18 -15.57 10.75 1.49
C ARG A 18 -14.72 10.50 0.26
N ALA A 19 -15.35 9.94 -0.76
CA ALA A 19 -14.72 9.82 -2.07
C ALA A 19 -14.24 11.18 -2.57
N VAL A 20 -13.11 11.17 -3.27
CA VAL A 20 -12.49 12.37 -3.83
C VAL A 20 -12.62 12.37 -5.35
N SER A 21 -12.38 13.53 -5.97
CA SER A 21 -12.24 13.66 -7.43
C SER A 21 -11.20 12.67 -7.96
N PRO A 22 -11.25 12.28 -9.25
CA PRO A 22 -10.30 11.32 -9.79
C PRO A 22 -8.86 11.67 -9.47
N VAL A 23 -8.15 10.71 -8.85
CA VAL A 23 -6.73 10.81 -8.52
C VAL A 23 -5.92 10.32 -9.70
N ARG A 24 -5.14 11.22 -10.32
CA ARG A 24 -4.30 10.89 -11.47
C ARG A 24 -2.85 11.08 -11.10
N THR A 25 -2.05 10.03 -11.23
CA THR A 25 -0.61 10.16 -11.01
C THR A 25 0.03 10.97 -12.12
N ALA A 26 0.94 11.87 -11.74
CA ALA A 26 1.67 12.71 -12.68
C ALA A 26 3.01 13.13 -12.07
N PRO A 27 4.00 13.50 -12.91
CA PRO A 27 5.23 14.12 -12.43
C PRO A 27 4.95 15.39 -11.62
N TYR A 28 5.89 15.75 -10.75
CA TYR A 28 5.80 16.99 -9.97
C TYR A 28 5.44 18.19 -10.86
N PRO A 29 4.49 19.04 -10.44
CA PRO A 29 3.80 19.13 -9.15
C PRO A 29 2.49 18.33 -9.05
N GLY A 30 2.30 17.29 -9.88
CA GLY A 30 1.13 16.43 -9.86
C GLY A 30 1.14 15.44 -8.68
N PHE A 31 0.12 14.59 -8.63
CA PHE A 31 -0.02 13.58 -7.57
C PHE A 31 1.03 12.47 -7.73
N PRO A 32 1.88 12.21 -6.72
CA PRO A 32 2.97 11.25 -6.84
C PRO A 32 2.45 9.80 -6.86
N THR A 33 2.98 8.99 -7.77
CA THR A 33 2.64 7.57 -7.88
C THR A 33 2.94 6.79 -6.59
N ASP A 34 3.94 7.22 -5.81
CA ASP A 34 4.30 6.59 -4.54
C ASP A 34 3.24 6.75 -3.44
N ALA A 35 2.38 7.75 -3.52
CA ALA A 35 1.27 7.93 -2.59
C ALA A 35 -0.01 7.19 -3.04
N GLN A 36 -0.08 6.74 -4.29
CA GLN A 36 -1.29 6.20 -4.90
C GLN A 36 -1.85 5.00 -4.13
N ALA A 37 -1.04 3.97 -3.85
CA ALA A 37 -1.48 2.75 -3.19
C ALA A 37 -1.95 3.01 -1.75
N VAL A 38 -1.21 3.84 -0.99
CA VAL A 38 -1.53 4.19 0.40
C VAL A 38 -2.82 5.00 0.48
N VAL A 39 -3.00 6.00 -0.40
CA VAL A 39 -4.24 6.79 -0.45
C VAL A 39 -5.43 5.95 -0.91
N MET A 40 -5.24 5.04 -1.87
CA MET A 40 -6.27 4.08 -2.26
C MET A 40 -6.74 3.26 -1.06
N SER A 41 -5.81 2.69 -0.29
CA SER A 41 -6.14 1.91 0.91
C SER A 41 -6.84 2.73 1.98
N ALA A 42 -6.44 3.98 2.20
CA ALA A 42 -7.12 4.86 3.15
C ALA A 42 -8.57 5.14 2.76
N LEU A 43 -8.89 5.14 1.46
CA LEU A 43 -10.23 5.43 0.92
C LEU A 43 -11.13 4.20 0.78
N LEU A 44 -10.69 2.99 1.13
CA LEU A 44 -11.49 1.76 1.00
C LEU A 44 -12.80 1.80 1.80
N ARG A 45 -12.86 2.62 2.85
CA ARG A 45 -14.05 2.81 3.68
C ARG A 45 -14.65 4.20 3.54
N SER A 46 -14.31 4.94 2.50
CA SER A 46 -14.91 6.24 2.23
C SER A 46 -16.34 6.10 1.70
N SER A 47 -17.19 7.08 1.95
CA SER A 47 -18.51 7.12 1.31
C SER A 47 -18.38 7.57 -0.14
N GLY A 48 -18.88 6.76 -1.09
CA GLY A 48 -18.88 7.03 -2.52
C GLY A 48 -17.78 6.28 -3.27
N THR A 49 -17.47 6.75 -4.48
CA THR A 49 -16.55 6.08 -5.42
C THR A 49 -15.41 7.01 -5.82
N THR A 50 -14.17 6.53 -5.70
CA THR A 50 -12.98 7.24 -6.17
C THR A 50 -12.38 6.49 -7.35
N VAL A 51 -11.97 7.23 -8.38
CA VAL A 51 -11.26 6.69 -9.54
C VAL A 51 -9.79 7.04 -9.44
N PHE A 52 -8.93 6.03 -9.52
CA PHE A 52 -7.48 6.19 -9.62
C PHE A 52 -7.02 5.91 -11.04
N VAL A 53 -6.17 6.77 -11.58
CA VAL A 53 -5.56 6.61 -12.90
C VAL A 53 -4.05 6.66 -12.75
N GLU A 54 -3.38 5.54 -13.02
CA GLU A 54 -1.94 5.44 -12.95
C GLU A 54 -1.31 5.76 -14.31
N ASN A 55 -0.66 6.92 -14.41
CA ASN A 55 -0.07 7.39 -15.67
C ASN A 55 1.45 7.20 -15.74
N ILE A 56 2.10 6.90 -14.60
CA ILE A 56 3.57 6.80 -14.52
C ILE A 56 4.04 5.38 -14.83
N PHE A 57 3.40 4.37 -14.21
CA PHE A 57 3.78 2.97 -14.36
C PHE A 57 2.67 2.14 -15.03
N GLU A 58 3.08 1.10 -15.76
CA GLU A 58 2.12 0.23 -16.44
C GLU A 58 1.46 -0.79 -15.51
N SER A 59 2.19 -1.22 -14.48
CA SER A 59 1.73 -2.27 -13.56
C SER A 59 1.98 -1.84 -12.12
N ARG A 60 1.05 -1.07 -11.54
CA ARG A 60 1.17 -0.53 -10.18
C ARG A 60 0.11 -1.06 -9.20
N TYR A 61 -0.78 -1.93 -9.65
CA TYR A 61 -1.93 -2.41 -8.86
C TYR A 61 -1.77 -3.84 -8.32
N HIS A 62 -0.54 -4.30 -8.11
CA HIS A 62 -0.27 -5.66 -7.58
C HIS A 62 -0.89 -5.91 -6.20
N HIS A 63 -1.12 -4.87 -5.40
CA HIS A 63 -1.74 -4.95 -4.08
C HIS A 63 -3.28 -5.11 -4.14
N VAL A 64 -3.91 -4.79 -5.27
CA VAL A 64 -5.37 -4.78 -5.38
C VAL A 64 -6.01 -6.15 -5.16
N PRO A 65 -5.49 -7.27 -5.70
CA PRO A 65 -6.05 -8.60 -5.41
C PRO A 65 -6.07 -8.92 -3.91
N GLU A 66 -5.05 -8.48 -3.17
CA GLU A 66 -4.99 -8.69 -1.72
C GLU A 66 -6.00 -7.80 -0.97
N LEU A 67 -6.22 -6.55 -1.43
CA LEU A 67 -7.27 -5.68 -0.88
C LEU A 67 -8.67 -6.25 -1.15
N VAL A 68 -8.90 -6.80 -2.34
CA VAL A 68 -10.17 -7.48 -2.68
C VAL A 68 -10.38 -8.71 -1.78
N ARG A 69 -9.33 -9.48 -1.45
CA ARG A 69 -9.39 -10.57 -0.48
C ARG A 69 -9.84 -10.10 0.91
N MET A 70 -9.51 -8.85 1.28
CA MET A 70 -9.96 -8.21 2.52
C MET A 70 -11.39 -7.65 2.44
N GLY A 71 -12.08 -7.82 1.29
CA GLY A 71 -13.44 -7.36 1.07
C GLY A 71 -13.57 -5.96 0.48
N ALA A 72 -12.49 -5.40 -0.08
CA ALA A 72 -12.56 -4.15 -0.82
C ALA A 72 -13.30 -4.32 -2.16
N ASP A 73 -14.14 -3.35 -2.54
CA ASP A 73 -14.78 -3.29 -3.86
C ASP A 73 -13.93 -2.42 -4.79
N ILE A 74 -13.07 -3.09 -5.54
CA ILE A 74 -12.15 -2.45 -6.51
C ILE A 74 -12.28 -3.15 -7.85
N ARG A 75 -12.49 -2.36 -8.90
CA ARG A 75 -12.48 -2.83 -10.29
C ARG A 75 -11.30 -2.23 -11.03
N LEU A 76 -10.55 -3.08 -11.70
CA LEU A 76 -9.38 -2.69 -12.50
C LEU A 76 -9.67 -2.81 -13.99
N GLU A 77 -9.30 -1.78 -14.73
CA GLU A 77 -9.27 -1.80 -16.19
C GLU A 77 -7.99 -1.09 -16.65
N GLY A 78 -7.01 -1.87 -17.07
CA GLY A 78 -5.70 -1.36 -17.46
C GLY A 78 -5.05 -0.51 -16.36
N ARG A 79 -4.92 0.78 -16.61
CA ARG A 79 -4.34 1.76 -15.68
C ARG A 79 -5.36 2.46 -14.79
N VAL A 80 -6.61 2.03 -14.81
CA VAL A 80 -7.70 2.63 -14.06
C VAL A 80 -8.16 1.68 -12.97
N ALA A 81 -8.28 2.18 -11.74
CA ALA A 81 -8.90 1.49 -10.63
C ALA A 81 -10.12 2.29 -10.15
N VAL A 82 -11.28 1.67 -10.13
CA VAL A 82 -12.51 2.21 -9.56
C VAL A 82 -12.70 1.61 -8.18
N VAL A 83 -12.63 2.44 -7.15
CA VAL A 83 -12.71 2.04 -5.74
C VAL A 83 -14.04 2.51 -5.18
N CYS A 84 -14.94 1.58 -4.88
CA CYS A 84 -16.18 1.85 -4.16
C CYS A 84 -15.95 1.63 -2.66
N GLY A 85 -16.27 2.61 -1.84
CA GLY A 85 -16.11 2.47 -0.40
C GLY A 85 -17.05 1.41 0.17
N VAL A 86 -16.52 0.62 1.13
CA VAL A 86 -17.26 -0.45 1.81
C VAL A 86 -17.46 -0.13 3.29
N ASP A 87 -18.51 -0.65 3.90
CA ASP A 87 -18.78 -0.42 5.34
C ASP A 87 -17.69 -1.00 6.23
N ARG A 88 -17.11 -2.14 5.84
CA ARG A 88 -16.08 -2.84 6.61
C ARG A 88 -15.16 -3.66 5.74
N LEU A 89 -13.91 -3.76 6.18
CA LEU A 89 -12.95 -4.73 5.70
C LEU A 89 -12.84 -5.90 6.67
N GLN A 90 -12.48 -7.06 6.15
CA GLN A 90 -12.23 -8.28 6.91
C GLN A 90 -10.74 -8.51 7.07
N ALA A 91 -10.33 -9.01 8.22
CA ALA A 91 -8.97 -9.45 8.44
C ALA A 91 -8.63 -10.61 7.51
N ALA A 92 -7.40 -10.62 7.00
CA ALA A 92 -6.91 -11.66 6.13
C ALA A 92 -5.38 -11.82 6.28
N ARG A 93 -4.86 -12.96 5.81
CA ARG A 93 -3.44 -13.15 5.56
C ARG A 93 -3.18 -12.70 4.13
N VAL A 94 -2.36 -11.65 3.96
CA VAL A 94 -2.08 -10.96 2.70
C VAL A 94 -0.57 -10.85 2.48
N ARG A 95 -0.14 -10.73 1.23
CA ARG A 95 1.28 -10.72 0.85
C ARG A 95 1.68 -9.39 0.23
N ALA A 96 2.74 -8.79 0.77
CA ALA A 96 3.37 -7.64 0.15
C ALA A 96 4.14 -8.10 -1.10
N MET A 97 3.83 -7.50 -2.26
CA MET A 97 4.51 -7.79 -3.53
C MET A 97 5.50 -6.69 -3.91
N ASP A 98 5.37 -5.53 -3.32
CA ASP A 98 6.25 -4.38 -3.49
C ASP A 98 6.18 -3.45 -2.26
N LEU A 99 7.04 -2.43 -2.24
CA LEU A 99 7.18 -1.50 -1.14
C LEU A 99 5.88 -0.73 -0.84
N ARG A 100 5.27 -0.13 -1.86
CA ARG A 100 4.10 0.77 -1.69
C ARG A 100 2.82 -0.02 -1.51
N GLY A 101 2.69 -1.13 -2.25
CA GLY A 101 1.59 -2.07 -2.06
C GLY A 101 1.61 -2.70 -0.67
N GLY A 102 2.79 -3.09 -0.17
CA GLY A 102 2.93 -3.61 1.19
C GLY A 102 2.49 -2.61 2.26
N ALA A 103 2.91 -1.36 2.17
CA ALA A 103 2.44 -0.29 3.08
C ALA A 103 0.92 -0.09 2.98
N ALA A 104 0.37 -0.14 1.76
CA ALA A 104 -1.07 -0.05 1.52
C ALA A 104 -1.85 -1.19 2.22
N LEU A 105 -1.33 -2.42 2.20
CA LEU A 105 -1.93 -3.57 2.90
C LEU A 105 -1.91 -3.39 4.43
N VAL A 106 -0.85 -2.79 4.99
CA VAL A 106 -0.80 -2.43 6.41
C VAL A 106 -1.90 -1.42 6.75
N ILE A 107 -2.06 -0.36 5.94
CA ILE A 107 -3.12 0.65 6.14
C ILE A 107 -4.52 0.04 6.03
N ALA A 108 -4.74 -0.90 5.10
CA ALA A 108 -6.00 -1.64 5.01
C ALA A 108 -6.24 -2.52 6.24
N GLY A 109 -5.19 -3.19 6.74
CA GLY A 109 -5.22 -4.01 7.96
C GLY A 109 -5.67 -3.23 9.19
N LEU A 110 -5.22 -1.99 9.35
CA LEU A 110 -5.62 -1.11 10.46
C LEU A 110 -7.11 -0.73 10.42
N GLN A 111 -7.78 -0.87 9.27
CA GLN A 111 -9.20 -0.60 9.10
C GLN A 111 -10.07 -1.87 9.18
N ALA A 112 -9.45 -3.05 9.11
CA ALA A 112 -10.14 -4.33 9.06
C ALA A 112 -10.57 -4.79 10.46
N ARG A 113 -11.63 -5.62 10.51
CA ARG A 113 -12.03 -6.30 11.74
C ARG A 113 -11.25 -7.59 11.91
N GLY A 114 -10.61 -7.75 13.07
CA GLY A 114 -9.80 -8.93 13.41
C GLY A 114 -8.30 -8.66 13.21
N ILE A 115 -7.51 -9.73 13.12
CA ILE A 115 -6.05 -9.65 12.98
C ILE A 115 -5.69 -9.88 11.52
N THR A 116 -5.12 -8.87 10.88
CA THR A 116 -4.55 -8.98 9.54
C THR A 116 -3.06 -9.28 9.64
N THR A 117 -2.62 -10.32 8.94
CA THR A 117 -1.20 -10.67 8.83
C THR A 117 -0.68 -10.24 7.46
N VAL A 118 0.35 -9.40 7.43
CA VAL A 118 1.03 -8.99 6.20
C VAL A 118 2.36 -9.74 6.10
N GLU A 119 2.49 -10.58 5.09
CA GLU A 119 3.70 -11.37 4.82
C GLU A 119 4.66 -10.63 3.87
N HIS A 120 5.88 -11.16 3.71
CA HIS A 120 6.94 -10.62 2.85
C HIS A 120 7.39 -9.21 3.25
N LEU A 121 7.64 -9.01 4.54
CA LEU A 121 8.02 -7.72 5.13
C LEU A 121 9.30 -7.13 4.54
N HIS A 122 10.16 -7.93 3.91
CA HIS A 122 11.38 -7.45 3.25
C HIS A 122 11.08 -6.40 2.16
N HIS A 123 9.95 -6.50 1.47
CA HIS A 123 9.54 -5.46 0.52
C HIS A 123 9.26 -4.12 1.21
N ILE A 124 8.62 -4.13 2.38
CA ILE A 124 8.27 -2.93 3.15
C ILE A 124 9.55 -2.32 3.76
N ARG A 125 10.42 -3.13 4.33
CA ARG A 125 11.67 -2.70 4.98
C ARG A 125 12.67 -2.01 4.06
N ARG A 126 12.52 -2.15 2.74
CA ARG A 126 13.35 -1.44 1.76
C ARG A 126 13.17 0.08 1.75
N GLY A 127 12.07 0.60 2.26
CA GLY A 127 11.79 2.04 2.25
C GLY A 127 11.12 2.58 3.51
N TYR A 128 10.79 1.70 4.47
CA TYR A 128 10.28 2.07 5.80
C TYR A 128 11.17 1.39 6.83
N SER A 129 11.94 2.18 7.60
CA SER A 129 12.89 1.66 8.59
C SER A 129 12.19 0.92 9.73
N ASP A 130 11.10 1.48 10.24
CA ASP A 130 10.29 0.89 11.32
C ASP A 130 8.81 1.28 11.19
N LEU A 131 8.15 0.85 10.12
CA LEU A 131 6.72 1.14 9.92
C LEU A 131 5.83 0.69 11.09
N PRO A 132 6.02 -0.50 11.70
CA PRO A 132 5.24 -0.89 12.87
C PRO A 132 5.45 0.04 14.07
N GLY A 133 6.69 0.40 14.39
CA GLY A 133 7.00 1.33 15.47
C GLY A 133 6.40 2.71 15.26
N ASP A 134 6.54 3.27 14.06
CA ASP A 134 5.97 4.58 13.71
C ASP A 134 4.44 4.58 13.84
N LEU A 135 3.77 3.53 13.37
CA LEU A 135 2.31 3.41 13.48
C LEU A 135 1.86 3.16 14.94
N ALA A 136 2.63 2.40 15.72
CA ALA A 136 2.34 2.20 17.14
C ALA A 136 2.42 3.51 17.94
N LEU A 137 3.39 4.39 17.62
CA LEU A 137 3.47 5.75 18.21
C LEU A 137 2.23 6.59 17.90
N LEU A 138 1.56 6.32 16.77
CA LEU A 138 0.30 6.95 16.40
C LEU A 138 -0.93 6.26 17.02
N GLY A 139 -0.73 5.22 17.83
CA GLY A 139 -1.81 4.51 18.53
C GLY A 139 -2.31 3.25 17.82
N ALA A 140 -1.65 2.78 16.77
CA ALA A 140 -2.02 1.53 16.11
C ALA A 140 -1.62 0.31 16.97
N CYS A 141 -2.49 -0.70 17.01
CA CYS A 141 -2.17 -2.01 17.58
C CYS A 141 -1.52 -2.87 16.49
N ILE A 142 -0.21 -2.83 16.41
CA ILE A 142 0.60 -3.49 15.38
C ILE A 142 1.92 -3.99 15.97
N HIS A 143 2.39 -5.16 15.55
CA HIS A 143 3.68 -5.71 15.93
C HIS A 143 4.25 -6.59 14.82
N THR A 144 5.52 -6.92 14.90
CA THR A 144 6.18 -7.86 14.01
C THR A 144 6.34 -9.20 14.73
N GLU A 145 5.89 -10.27 14.08
CA GLU A 145 6.13 -11.65 14.52
C GLU A 145 7.27 -12.26 13.69
N ASN A 146 8.23 -12.90 14.35
CA ASN A 146 9.20 -13.74 13.67
C ASN A 146 8.62 -15.15 13.61
N THR A 147 8.17 -15.58 12.45
CA THR A 147 7.81 -16.97 12.21
C THR A 147 9.11 -17.76 12.01
N GLU A 148 9.62 -18.37 13.07
CA GLU A 148 10.64 -19.42 12.92
C GLU A 148 9.98 -20.59 12.20
N GLY A 149 10.28 -20.81 10.90
CA GLY A 149 9.83 -21.98 10.15
C GLY A 149 9.17 -21.75 8.80
N GLY A 150 9.41 -20.65 8.11
CA GLY A 150 9.02 -20.46 6.71
C GLY A 150 10.26 -20.47 5.81
N ALA A 151 10.31 -21.41 4.85
CA ALA A 151 11.39 -21.52 3.88
C ALA A 151 11.77 -20.15 3.30
N SER A 152 13.06 -19.87 3.28
CA SER A 152 13.64 -18.71 2.61
C SER A 152 13.44 -18.85 1.10
N ASP A 153 12.38 -18.24 0.57
CA ASP A 153 12.24 -17.97 -0.87
C ASP A 153 13.06 -16.72 -1.22
N ASP A 154 14.35 -16.76 -0.95
CA ASP A 154 15.31 -15.87 -1.57
C ASP A 154 15.81 -16.56 -2.85
N PRO A 155 15.49 -16.06 -4.04
CA PRO A 155 16.13 -16.59 -5.24
C PRO A 155 17.62 -16.27 -5.14
N ALA A 156 18.45 -17.34 -5.13
CA ALA A 156 19.89 -17.24 -5.13
C ALA A 156 20.38 -16.22 -6.19
N PRO A 157 21.43 -15.42 -5.90
CA PRO A 157 21.97 -14.47 -6.85
C PRO A 157 22.43 -15.24 -8.12
N GLN A 158 21.79 -14.93 -9.25
CA GLN A 158 22.22 -15.45 -10.54
C GLN A 158 23.58 -14.87 -10.86
N THR A 159 24.60 -15.70 -10.70
CA THR A 159 25.96 -15.40 -11.16
C THR A 159 25.93 -15.37 -12.71
N GLN A 160 25.95 -14.18 -13.28
CA GLN A 160 26.16 -14.02 -14.71
C GLN A 160 27.60 -14.42 -15.01
N THR A 161 27.80 -15.62 -15.53
CA THR A 161 29.05 -16.04 -16.16
C THR A 161 29.15 -15.38 -17.54
N HIS A 162 30.00 -14.37 -17.66
CA HIS A 162 30.43 -13.87 -18.95
C HIS A 162 31.23 -14.99 -19.68
N PRO A 163 30.91 -15.28 -20.95
CA PRO A 163 31.77 -16.13 -21.74
C PRO A 163 33.11 -15.41 -22.05
N PRO A 164 34.26 -16.15 -22.15
CA PRO A 164 35.54 -15.52 -22.45
C PRO A 164 35.57 -14.99 -23.86
N GLU A 165 36.04 -13.74 -24.03
CA GLU A 165 36.41 -13.15 -25.32
C GLU A 165 37.48 -14.00 -25.95
N THR A 166 37.17 -14.57 -27.10
CA THR A 166 38.19 -15.19 -28.00
C THR A 166 38.89 -14.08 -28.76
N ALA A 167 40.17 -13.86 -28.40
CA ALA A 167 41.10 -13.10 -29.22
C ALA A 167 41.42 -13.91 -30.50
N GLY A 168 41.32 -13.24 -31.64
CA GLY A 168 41.70 -13.71 -32.96
C GLY A 168 41.80 -12.53 -33.92
#